data_9297a01379385dcdea9f2241324eeca9
#
_entry.id   9297a01379385dcdea9f2241324eeca9
#
_cell.length_a   1.000
_cell.length_b   1.000
_cell.length_c   1.000
_cell.angle_alpha   90.00
_cell.angle_beta   90.00
_cell.angle_gamma   90.00
#
_symmetry.space_group_name_H-M   'P 1'
#
loop_
_entity.id
_entity.type
_entity.pdbx_description
1 polymer ?
#
loop_
_entity_poly.entity_id
_entity_poly.type
_entity_poly.pdbx_seq_one_letter_code
_entity_poly.pdbx_strand_id
1 'polypeptide(L)'
;FFEECPNYEEMGVIFEKFGGGRIGYWHDAGHAQVQENLGFVTVADLLSICGKFLVGFHLHDVRGYSDHHVPGIGEVDFDLLKKYMKKDTVKIMEIHPRETEKDLMDGVAFLKNMDFE
;
A
#
# COMPACT_ATOMS: atom_id res chain seq x y z
N PHE A 1 13.30 -5.60 -5.76
CA PHE A 1 12.20 -5.52 -4.79
C PHE A 1 12.68 -5.73 -3.35
N PHE A 2 13.40 -6.81 -3.06
CA PHE A 2 13.91 -7.09 -1.70
C PHE A 2 15.13 -6.25 -1.31
N GLU A 3 15.73 -5.62 -2.26
CA GLU A 3 16.93 -4.78 -2.09
C GLU A 3 16.59 -3.30 -1.99
N GLU A 4 15.30 -2.97 -2.01
CA GLU A 4 14.87 -1.59 -1.87
C GLU A 4 15.21 -1.05 -0.48
N CYS A 5 15.85 0.07 -0.48
CA CYS A 5 16.11 0.85 0.73
C CYS A 5 15.22 2.09 0.75
N PRO A 6 14.81 2.51 1.92
CA PRO A 6 15.12 1.98 3.24
C PRO A 6 14.27 0.76 3.63
N ASN A 7 14.81 -0.10 4.47
CA ASN A 7 14.05 -1.17 5.10
C ASN A 7 13.17 -0.62 6.24
N TYR A 8 12.40 -1.51 6.90
CA TYR A 8 11.47 -1.12 7.96
C TYR A 8 12.13 -0.33 9.10
N GLU A 9 13.27 -0.80 9.60
CA GLU A 9 13.99 -0.13 10.69
C GLU A 9 14.57 1.20 10.25
N GLU A 10 15.14 1.26 9.06
CA GLU A 10 15.68 2.49 8.47
C GLU A 10 14.59 3.52 8.20
N MET A 11 13.40 3.09 7.76
CA MET A 11 12.25 3.97 7.60
C MET A 11 11.84 4.59 8.93
N GLY A 12 11.83 3.80 10.01
CA GLY A 12 11.58 4.31 11.36
C GLY A 12 12.53 5.44 11.74
N VAL A 13 13.83 5.25 11.50
CA VAL A 13 14.86 6.29 11.77
C VAL A 13 14.66 7.52 10.89
N ILE A 14 14.39 7.34 9.60
CA ILE A 14 14.18 8.46 8.66
C ILE A 14 12.98 9.30 9.08
N PHE A 15 11.84 8.68 9.39
CA PHE A 15 10.64 9.41 9.77
C PHE A 15 10.72 10.00 11.18
N GLU A 16 11.47 9.41 12.08
CA GLU A 16 11.76 10.01 13.38
C GLU A 16 12.51 11.35 13.22
N LYS A 17 13.48 11.41 12.29
CA LYS A 17 14.31 12.62 12.07
C LYS A 17 13.66 13.66 11.17
N PHE A 18 12.95 13.24 10.12
CA PHE A 18 12.53 14.10 9.01
C PHE A 18 11.03 14.08 8.76
N GLY A 19 10.27 13.23 9.44
CA GLY A 19 8.83 13.09 9.24
C GLY A 19 8.09 14.38 9.62
N GLY A 20 7.04 14.69 8.85
CA GLY A 20 6.24 15.91 9.04
C GLY A 20 6.81 17.16 8.40
N GLY A 21 8.00 17.09 7.79
CA GLY A 21 8.60 18.16 6.99
C GLY A 21 8.35 17.96 5.50
N ARG A 22 9.43 17.92 4.72
CA ARG A 22 9.36 17.74 3.26
C ARG A 22 9.30 16.27 2.82
N ILE A 23 9.42 15.33 3.75
CA ILE A 23 9.40 13.90 3.50
C ILE A 23 8.06 13.34 3.96
N GLY A 24 7.36 12.69 3.04
CA GLY A 24 6.14 11.95 3.31
C GLY A 24 6.33 10.46 3.02
N TYR A 25 5.38 9.67 3.48
CA TYR A 25 5.35 8.23 3.25
C TYR A 25 4.41 7.89 2.10
N TRP A 26 4.92 7.16 1.13
CA TRP A 26 4.13 6.55 0.07
C TRP A 26 4.01 5.06 0.34
N HIS A 27 2.80 4.59 0.55
CA HIS A 27 2.56 3.19 0.86
C HIS A 27 2.19 2.40 -0.39
N ASP A 28 3.03 1.44 -0.72
CA ASP A 28 2.72 0.46 -1.76
C ASP A 28 2.02 -0.73 -1.11
N ALA A 29 0.72 -0.85 -1.36
CA ALA A 29 -0.13 -1.82 -0.67
C ALA A 29 0.25 -3.27 -0.98
N GLY A 30 0.53 -3.57 -2.25
CA GLY A 30 0.87 -4.92 -2.65
C GLY A 30 2.27 -5.33 -2.23
N HIS A 31 3.27 -4.45 -2.40
CA HIS A 31 4.63 -4.76 -1.98
C HIS A 31 4.72 -4.96 -0.46
N ALA A 32 4.01 -4.17 0.32
CA ALA A 32 3.93 -4.36 1.78
C ALA A 32 3.29 -5.71 2.13
N GLN A 33 2.24 -6.11 1.43
CA GLN A 33 1.60 -7.42 1.63
C GLN A 33 2.54 -8.58 1.27
N VAL A 34 3.31 -8.47 0.19
CA VAL A 34 4.32 -9.48 -0.17
C VAL A 34 5.38 -9.58 0.93
N GLN A 35 5.85 -8.47 1.49
CA GLN A 35 6.81 -8.49 2.59
C GLN A 35 6.24 -9.16 3.84
N GLU A 36 4.96 -8.94 4.14
CA GLU A 36 4.27 -9.64 5.23
C GLU A 36 4.19 -11.14 4.96
N ASN A 37 3.81 -11.54 3.75
CA ASN A 37 3.73 -12.95 3.36
C ASN A 37 5.10 -13.66 3.40
N LEU A 38 6.18 -12.91 3.20
CA LEU A 38 7.56 -13.40 3.34
C LEU A 38 8.06 -13.40 4.80
N GLY A 39 7.32 -12.82 5.71
CA GLY A 39 7.68 -12.77 7.13
C GLY A 39 8.68 -11.68 7.53
N PHE A 40 8.89 -10.66 6.68
CA PHE A 40 9.84 -9.58 6.98
C PHE A 40 9.26 -8.51 7.91
N VAL A 41 8.00 -8.14 7.71
CA VAL A 41 7.30 -7.12 8.49
C VAL A 41 5.80 -7.31 8.30
N THR A 42 4.99 -6.96 9.28
CA THR A 42 3.54 -6.88 9.08
C THR A 42 3.14 -5.51 8.53
N VAL A 43 2.11 -5.48 7.68
CA VAL A 43 1.57 -4.21 7.17
C VAL A 43 1.12 -3.32 8.33
N ALA A 44 0.52 -3.92 9.38
CA ALA A 44 0.09 -3.18 10.57
C ALA A 44 1.27 -2.50 11.28
N ASP A 45 2.39 -3.19 11.47
CA ASP A 45 3.58 -2.61 12.10
C ASP A 45 4.19 -1.49 11.23
N LEU A 46 4.29 -1.72 9.93
CA LEU A 46 4.78 -0.72 9.00
C LEU A 46 3.96 0.57 9.05
N LEU A 47 2.64 0.45 8.99
CA LEU A 47 1.72 1.59 9.05
C LEU A 47 1.70 2.25 10.44
N SER A 48 1.93 1.51 11.51
CA SER A 48 2.01 2.08 12.86
C SER A 48 3.16 3.08 13.01
N ILE A 49 4.24 2.90 12.25
CA ILE A 49 5.40 3.79 12.26
C ILE A 49 5.26 4.89 11.21
N CYS A 50 4.91 4.52 9.97
CA CYS A 50 4.96 5.42 8.81
C CYS A 50 3.62 6.07 8.47
N GLY A 51 2.51 5.48 8.91
CA GLY A 51 1.17 5.85 8.46
C GLY A 51 0.77 7.29 8.78
N LYS A 52 1.25 7.87 9.87
CA LYS A 52 0.99 9.28 10.19
C LYS A 52 1.61 10.28 9.20
N PHE A 53 2.60 9.83 8.43
CA PHE A 53 3.27 10.61 7.39
C PHE A 53 2.76 10.28 5.98
N LEU A 54 1.69 9.50 5.88
CA LEU A 54 1.14 9.03 4.62
C LEU A 54 0.71 10.20 3.74
N VAL A 55 1.16 10.18 2.48
CA VAL A 55 0.78 11.15 1.44
C VAL A 55 0.11 10.48 0.25
N GLY A 56 0.34 9.20 0.02
CA GLY A 56 -0.27 8.47 -1.09
C GLY A 56 -0.12 6.97 -1.01
N PHE A 57 -0.89 6.31 -1.87
CA PHE A 57 -0.90 4.87 -2.07
C PHE A 57 -0.59 4.49 -3.51
N HIS A 58 0.19 3.43 -3.71
CA HIS A 58 0.00 2.52 -4.84
C HIS A 58 -0.96 1.42 -4.42
N LEU A 59 -2.07 1.29 -5.11
CA LEU A 59 -3.13 0.34 -4.77
C LEU A 59 -3.14 -0.80 -5.78
N HIS A 60 -2.79 -1.97 -5.33
CA HIS A 60 -2.93 -3.24 -6.03
C HIS A 60 -3.04 -4.37 -5.02
N ASP A 61 -3.57 -5.50 -5.45
CA ASP A 61 -3.77 -6.65 -4.60
C ASP A 61 -2.73 -7.74 -4.84
N VAL A 62 -2.68 -8.71 -3.94
CA VAL A 62 -1.68 -9.77 -3.90
C VAL A 62 -2.34 -11.12 -3.67
N ARG A 63 -1.83 -12.14 -4.37
CA ARG A 63 -2.08 -13.54 -4.07
C ARG A 63 -0.76 -14.25 -3.81
N GLY A 64 -0.47 -14.56 -2.55
CA GLY A 64 0.82 -15.12 -2.16
C GLY A 64 1.97 -14.14 -2.41
N TYR A 65 2.77 -14.38 -3.44
CA TYR A 65 3.87 -13.50 -3.86
C TYR A 65 3.62 -12.85 -5.22
N SER A 66 2.44 -13.06 -5.80
CA SER A 66 2.04 -12.44 -7.07
C SER A 66 1.32 -11.13 -6.77
N ASP A 67 1.92 -10.03 -7.14
CA ASP A 67 1.45 -8.67 -6.93
C ASP A 67 0.82 -8.03 -8.18
N HIS A 68 0.46 -6.76 -8.09
CA HIS A 68 -0.13 -5.95 -9.16
C HIS A 68 -1.45 -6.52 -9.72
N HIS A 69 -2.18 -7.27 -8.91
CA HIS A 69 -3.57 -7.66 -9.21
C HIS A 69 -4.53 -6.50 -8.90
N VAL A 70 -5.72 -6.55 -9.52
CA VAL A 70 -6.75 -5.56 -9.22
C VAL A 70 -7.23 -5.67 -7.76
N PRO A 71 -7.51 -4.55 -7.09
CA PRO A 71 -8.02 -4.56 -5.72
C PRO A 71 -9.30 -5.38 -5.56
N GLY A 72 -9.37 -6.12 -4.47
CA GLY A 72 -10.55 -6.90 -4.07
C GLY A 72 -10.48 -8.39 -4.37
N ILE A 73 -9.42 -8.87 -5.03
CA ILE A 73 -9.31 -10.30 -5.37
C ILE A 73 -8.25 -11.05 -4.56
N GLY A 74 -7.53 -10.38 -3.70
CA GLY A 74 -6.37 -10.93 -2.99
C GLY A 74 -6.44 -10.75 -1.48
N GLU A 75 -5.28 -10.54 -0.90
CA GLU A 75 -5.03 -10.62 0.55
C GLU A 75 -4.82 -9.26 1.21
N VAL A 76 -4.72 -8.17 0.44
CA VAL A 76 -4.50 -6.83 1.00
C VAL A 76 -5.68 -6.41 1.88
N ASP A 77 -5.39 -6.00 3.11
CA ASP A 77 -6.39 -5.48 4.04
C ASP A 77 -6.65 -3.98 3.77
N PHE A 78 -7.58 -3.70 2.87
CA PHE A 78 -7.96 -2.33 2.52
C PHE A 78 -8.65 -1.59 3.67
N ASP A 79 -9.29 -2.28 4.60
CA ASP A 79 -9.85 -1.66 5.80
C ASP A 79 -8.75 -1.11 6.72
N LEU A 80 -7.64 -1.82 6.82
CA LEU A 80 -6.46 -1.34 7.55
C LEU A 80 -5.87 -0.09 6.87
N LEU A 81 -5.70 -0.12 5.54
CA LEU A 81 -5.18 1.03 4.80
C LEU A 81 -6.06 2.27 4.99
N LYS A 82 -7.37 2.08 4.95
CA LYS A 82 -8.36 3.16 5.09
C LYS A 82 -8.20 3.92 6.42
N LYS A 83 -7.79 3.26 7.49
CA LYS A 83 -7.59 3.90 8.80
C LYS A 83 -6.54 5.02 8.77
N TYR A 84 -5.59 4.94 7.85
CA TYR A 84 -4.50 5.93 7.71
C TYR A 84 -4.76 6.95 6.60
N MET A 85 -5.76 6.72 5.76
CA MET A 85 -6.11 7.58 4.65
C MET A 85 -6.65 8.93 5.14
N LYS A 86 -6.16 10.01 4.55
CA LYS A 86 -6.64 11.38 4.78
C LYS A 86 -7.37 11.87 3.53
N LYS A 87 -8.06 13.00 3.65
CA LYS A 87 -8.83 13.59 2.56
C LYS A 87 -8.00 13.89 1.32
N ASP A 88 -6.75 14.29 1.52
CA ASP A 88 -5.80 14.67 0.46
C ASP A 88 -4.83 13.55 0.08
N THR A 89 -4.99 12.35 0.63
CA THR A 89 -4.16 11.19 0.28
C THR A 89 -4.33 10.84 -1.19
N VAL A 90 -3.23 10.82 -1.93
CA VAL A 90 -3.21 10.44 -3.36
C VAL A 90 -3.41 8.93 -3.48
N LYS A 91 -4.19 8.51 -4.47
CA LYS A 91 -4.47 7.08 -4.72
C LYS A 91 -4.21 6.76 -6.19
N ILE A 92 -3.28 5.86 -6.43
CA ILE A 92 -2.92 5.41 -7.77
C ILE A 92 -3.08 3.89 -7.82
N MET A 93 -3.89 3.39 -8.76
CA MET A 93 -3.94 1.96 -9.07
C MET A 93 -2.75 1.59 -9.95
N GLU A 94 -1.97 0.63 -9.50
CA GLU A 94 -0.79 0.14 -10.23
C GLU A 94 -1.00 -1.33 -10.60
N ILE A 95 -1.53 -1.57 -11.81
CA ILE A 95 -2.05 -2.87 -12.22
C ILE A 95 -1.21 -3.44 -13.37
N HIS A 96 -0.90 -4.73 -13.29
CA HIS A 96 -0.15 -5.42 -14.34
C HIS A 96 -0.98 -5.54 -15.63
N PRO A 97 -0.36 -5.38 -16.82
CA PRO A 97 -1.08 -5.49 -18.12
C PRO A 97 -1.76 -6.83 -18.40
N ARG A 98 -1.48 -7.87 -17.61
CA ARG A 98 -2.19 -9.17 -17.72
C ARG A 98 -3.67 -9.10 -17.35
N GLU A 99 -4.06 -8.10 -16.55
CA GLU A 99 -5.42 -7.94 -16.08
C GLU A 99 -6.33 -7.45 -17.24
N THR A 100 -7.56 -7.93 -17.28
CA THR A 100 -8.51 -7.52 -18.31
C THR A 100 -9.15 -6.17 -17.99
N GLU A 101 -9.75 -5.52 -18.98
CA GLU A 101 -10.53 -4.30 -18.76
C GLU A 101 -11.65 -4.52 -17.74
N LYS A 102 -12.32 -5.69 -17.80
CA LYS A 102 -13.37 -6.06 -16.84
C LYS A 102 -12.81 -6.12 -15.41
N ASP A 103 -11.66 -6.79 -15.22
CA ASP A 103 -11.03 -6.90 -13.92
C ASP A 103 -10.65 -5.51 -13.38
N LEU A 104 -10.13 -4.65 -14.24
CA LEU A 104 -9.79 -3.28 -13.88
C LEU A 104 -11.03 -2.50 -13.40
N MET A 105 -12.14 -2.61 -14.12
CA MET A 105 -13.40 -1.95 -13.74
C MET A 105 -13.96 -2.51 -12.44
N ASP A 106 -13.88 -3.82 -12.22
CA ASP A 106 -14.28 -4.46 -10.96
C ASP A 106 -13.41 -3.96 -9.79
N GLY A 107 -12.11 -3.80 -9.98
CA GLY A 107 -11.20 -3.24 -8.99
C GLY A 107 -11.51 -1.78 -8.65
N VAL A 108 -11.85 -0.96 -9.65
CA VAL A 108 -12.30 0.42 -9.43
C VAL A 108 -13.58 0.46 -8.62
N ALA A 109 -14.55 -0.39 -8.97
CA ALA A 109 -15.81 -0.50 -8.24
C ALA A 109 -15.60 -0.93 -6.78
N PHE A 110 -14.71 -1.91 -6.56
CA PHE A 110 -14.32 -2.34 -5.21
C PHE A 110 -13.79 -1.17 -4.37
N LEU A 111 -12.84 -0.41 -4.91
CA LEU A 111 -12.25 0.73 -4.20
C LEU A 111 -13.29 1.83 -3.91
N LYS A 112 -14.18 2.12 -4.85
CA LYS A 112 -15.27 3.07 -4.64
C LYS A 112 -16.21 2.63 -3.51
N ASN A 113 -16.58 1.34 -3.49
CA ASN A 113 -17.43 0.77 -2.44
C ASN A 113 -16.78 0.81 -1.06
N MET A 114 -15.45 0.89 -1.00
CA MET A 114 -14.68 1.06 0.23
C MET A 114 -14.32 2.53 0.54
N ASP A 115 -14.88 3.47 -0.19
CA ASP A 115 -14.64 4.92 -0.03
C ASP A 115 -13.18 5.34 -0.30
N PHE A 116 -12.51 4.68 -1.23
CA PHE A 116 -11.18 5.07 -1.74
C PHE A 116 -11.29 6.03 -2.93
N GLU A 117 -12.17 6.96 -2.88
CA GLU A 117 -12.35 7.98 -3.93
C GLU A 117 -11.43 9.19 -3.75
#